data_111542dd408d793d32cdf78ecbdb0a22
#
_entry.id   111542dd408d793d32cdf78ecbdb0a22
#
_cell.length_a   1.000
_cell.length_b   1.000
_cell.length_c   1.000
_cell.angle_alpha   90.00
_cell.angle_beta   90.00
_cell.angle_gamma   90.00
#
_symmetry.space_group_name_H-M   'P 1'
#
loop_
_entity.id
_entity.type
_entity.pdbx_description
1 polymer ?
#
loop_
_entity_poly.entity_id
_entity_poly.type
_entity_poly.pdbx_seq_one_letter_code
_entity_poly.pdbx_strand_id
1 'polypeptide(L)' 'MPLPIPDRPGQLFDNADSFAMVFDDAWRKLLQQADAAALGAEERKQRALDACADHPFMLSSPSMAAQVAEFRIRLLGL' A
#
# COMPACT_ATOMS: atom_id res chain seq x y z
N MET A 1 32.29 -1.44 -4.83
CA MET A 1 31.26 -1.87 -5.76
C MET A 1 29.96 -1.16 -5.44
N PRO A 2 29.37 -0.49 -6.40
CA PRO A 2 28.12 0.18 -6.11
C PRO A 2 27.02 -0.83 -5.82
N LEU A 3 26.18 -0.46 -4.88
CA LEU A 3 25.00 -1.25 -4.60
C LEU A 3 24.13 -1.29 -5.85
N PRO A 4 23.47 -2.42 -6.11
CA PRO A 4 22.53 -2.46 -7.22
C PRO A 4 21.38 -1.51 -6.91
N ILE A 5 21.44 -0.35 -7.52
CA ILE A 5 20.34 0.59 -7.45
C ILE A 5 19.41 0.22 -8.58
N PRO A 6 18.11 0.04 -8.28
CA PRO A 6 17.17 -0.24 -9.35
C PRO A 6 17.18 0.90 -10.35
N ASP A 7 17.57 0.59 -11.57
CA ASP A 7 17.59 1.57 -12.64
C ASP A 7 16.21 1.86 -13.19
N ARG A 8 15.20 1.17 -12.70
CA ARG A 8 13.86 1.24 -13.24
C ARG A 8 12.93 1.92 -12.24
N PRO A 9 12.49 3.15 -12.55
CA PRO A 9 11.43 3.76 -11.77
C PRO A 9 10.21 2.85 -11.75
N GLY A 10 9.62 2.67 -10.60
CA GLY A 10 8.44 1.84 -10.47
C GLY A 10 8.70 0.36 -10.26
N GLN A 11 9.95 -0.05 -10.15
CA GLN A 11 10.24 -1.45 -9.80
C GLN A 11 9.77 -1.74 -8.38
N LEU A 12 9.00 -2.82 -8.25
CA LEU A 12 8.46 -3.24 -6.95
C LEU A 12 9.40 -4.24 -6.30
N PHE A 13 9.59 -4.09 -5.00
CA PHE A 13 10.41 -4.98 -4.21
C PHE A 13 9.55 -5.69 -3.17
N ASP A 14 9.92 -6.93 -2.87
CA ASP A 14 9.26 -7.71 -1.82
C ASP A 14 9.77 -7.24 -0.45
N ASN A 15 9.37 -6.05 -0.05
CA ASN A 15 9.68 -5.52 1.27
C ASN A 15 8.60 -4.53 1.72
N ALA A 16 8.62 -4.24 3.03
CA ALA A 16 7.60 -3.40 3.65
C ALA A 16 7.68 -1.95 3.17
N ASP A 17 8.88 -1.44 2.91
CA ASP A 17 9.05 -0.05 2.48
C ASP A 17 8.43 0.20 1.12
N SER A 18 8.70 -0.69 0.17
CA SER A 18 8.11 -0.60 -1.16
C SER A 18 6.59 -0.73 -1.10
N PHE A 19 6.11 -1.68 -0.31
CA PHE A 19 4.68 -1.87 -0.13
C PHE A 19 4.03 -0.63 0.47
N ALA A 20 4.65 -0.03 1.48
CA ALA A 20 4.10 1.15 2.15
C ALA A 20 3.92 2.31 1.17
N MET A 21 4.89 2.51 0.27
CA MET A 21 4.80 3.57 -0.74
C MET A 21 3.64 3.32 -1.70
N VAL A 22 3.49 2.10 -2.16
CA VAL A 22 2.41 1.73 -3.07
C VAL A 22 1.06 1.84 -2.37
N PHE A 23 0.99 1.39 -1.12
CA PHE A 23 -0.25 1.49 -0.33
C PHE A 23 -0.64 2.95 -0.10
N ASP A 24 0.31 3.81 0.25
CA ASP A 24 0.04 5.23 0.46
C ASP A 24 -0.55 5.88 -0.79
N ASP A 25 -0.01 5.54 -1.96
CA ASP A 25 -0.52 6.05 -3.22
C ASP A 25 -1.94 5.55 -3.49
N ALA A 26 -2.17 4.26 -3.27
CA ALA A 26 -3.50 3.67 -3.44
C ALA A 26 -4.51 4.30 -2.48
N TRP A 27 -4.10 4.56 -1.24
CA TRP A 27 -4.95 5.19 -0.23
C TRP A 27 -5.35 6.60 -0.64
N ARG A 28 -4.40 7.40 -1.11
CA ARG A 28 -4.69 8.76 -1.57
C ARG A 28 -5.65 8.77 -2.75
N LYS A 29 -5.43 7.86 -3.70
CA LYS A 29 -6.32 7.76 -4.86
C LYS A 29 -7.73 7.36 -4.44
N LEU A 30 -7.83 6.44 -3.49
CA LEU A 30 -9.12 6.02 -2.96
C LEU A 30 -9.87 7.19 -2.33
N LEU A 31 -9.18 7.99 -1.54
CA LEU A 31 -9.79 9.14 -0.86
C LEU A 31 -10.27 10.22 -1.81
N GLN A 32 -9.75 10.24 -3.04
CA GLN A 32 -10.18 11.18 -4.06
C GLN A 32 -11.46 10.74 -4.77
N GLN A 33 -11.89 9.50 -4.57
CA GLN A 33 -13.11 9.00 -5.19
C GLN A 33 -14.34 9.58 -4.49
N ALA A 34 -15.37 9.86 -5.26
CA ALA A 34 -16.55 10.54 -4.74
C ALA A 34 -17.28 9.73 -3.66
N ASP A 35 -17.23 8.41 -3.75
CA ASP A 35 -17.92 7.52 -2.82
C ASP A 35 -17.05 7.10 -1.62
N ALA A 36 -15.81 7.57 -1.53
CA ALA A 36 -14.91 7.16 -0.46
C ALA A 36 -15.45 7.52 0.92
N ALA A 37 -16.11 8.67 1.04
CA ALA A 37 -16.66 9.13 2.30
C ALA A 37 -17.79 8.23 2.82
N ALA A 38 -18.45 7.49 1.95
CA ALA A 38 -19.52 6.58 2.32
C ALA A 38 -19.01 5.25 2.85
N LEU A 39 -17.71 4.96 2.66
CA LEU A 39 -17.12 3.70 3.08
C LEU A 39 -16.66 3.78 4.53
N GLY A 40 -16.84 2.68 5.27
CA GLY A 40 -16.25 2.54 6.58
C GLY A 40 -14.73 2.38 6.52
N ALA A 41 -14.05 2.57 7.66
CA ALA A 41 -12.58 2.49 7.71
C ALA A 41 -12.05 1.13 7.25
N GLU A 42 -12.70 0.06 7.67
CA GLU A 42 -12.29 -1.30 7.27
C GLU A 42 -12.47 -1.52 5.77
N GLU A 43 -13.54 -1.01 5.21
CA GLU A 43 -13.79 -1.17 3.78
C GLU A 43 -12.81 -0.37 2.95
N ARG A 44 -12.47 0.85 3.37
CA ARG A 44 -11.44 1.64 2.71
C ARG A 44 -10.10 0.92 2.74
N LYS A 45 -9.72 0.37 3.88
CA LYS A 45 -8.50 -0.38 4.03
C LYS A 45 -8.48 -1.58 3.08
N GLN A 46 -9.58 -2.33 3.04
CA GLN A 46 -9.66 -3.49 2.17
C GLN A 46 -9.55 -3.11 0.70
N ARG A 47 -10.19 -2.05 0.28
CA ARG A 47 -10.11 -1.60 -1.11
C ARG A 47 -8.70 -1.15 -1.49
N ALA A 48 -8.01 -0.46 -0.58
CA ALA A 48 -6.63 -0.06 -0.82
C ALA A 48 -5.70 -1.28 -0.89
N LEU A 49 -5.92 -2.28 -0.03
CA LEU A 49 -5.17 -3.53 -0.09
C LEU A 49 -5.43 -4.28 -1.39
N ASP A 50 -6.67 -4.31 -1.84
CA ASP A 50 -7.03 -4.95 -3.11
C ASP A 50 -6.32 -4.27 -4.28
N ALA A 51 -6.16 -2.96 -4.23
CA ALA A 51 -5.42 -2.23 -5.25
C ALA A 51 -3.93 -2.58 -5.26
N CYS A 52 -3.41 -3.10 -4.15
CA CYS A 52 -2.02 -3.52 -4.02
C CYS A 52 -1.86 -5.04 -4.15
N ALA A 53 -2.89 -5.75 -4.59
CA ALA A 53 -2.90 -7.22 -4.58
C ALA A 53 -1.76 -7.84 -5.39
N ASP A 54 -1.28 -7.14 -6.42
CA ASP A 54 -0.19 -7.63 -7.27
C ASP A 54 1.20 -7.37 -6.71
N HIS A 55 1.29 -6.61 -5.61
CA HIS A 55 2.59 -6.28 -5.06
C HIS A 55 3.27 -7.54 -4.51
N PRO A 56 4.58 -7.74 -4.77
CA PRO A 56 5.28 -8.93 -4.27
C PRO A 56 5.14 -9.16 -2.78
N PHE A 57 5.16 -8.10 -1.98
CA PHE A 57 5.01 -8.21 -0.53
C PHE A 57 3.63 -8.71 -0.13
N MET A 58 2.58 -8.28 -0.86
CA MET A 58 1.23 -8.80 -0.64
C MET A 58 1.14 -10.29 -0.95
N LEU A 59 1.84 -10.73 -1.99
CA LEU A 59 1.82 -12.13 -2.40
C LEU A 59 2.60 -13.02 -1.44
N SER A 60 3.75 -12.54 -0.94
CA SER A 60 4.60 -13.34 -0.08
C SER A 60 4.22 -13.25 1.41
N SER A 61 3.73 -12.09 1.85
CA SER A 61 3.47 -11.84 3.27
C SER A 61 2.18 -11.05 3.46
N PRO A 62 1.02 -11.61 3.07
CA PRO A 62 -0.25 -10.86 3.12
C PRO A 62 -0.61 -10.40 4.53
N SER A 63 -0.30 -11.19 5.54
CA SER A 63 -0.57 -10.84 6.92
C SER A 63 0.23 -9.62 7.37
N MET A 64 1.52 -9.59 7.04
CA MET A 64 2.37 -8.44 7.36
C MET A 64 1.98 -7.23 6.52
N ALA A 65 1.58 -7.44 5.29
CA ALA A 65 1.10 -6.34 4.45
C ALA A 65 -0.10 -5.65 5.09
N ALA A 66 -1.03 -6.42 5.64
CA ALA A 66 -2.18 -5.86 6.34
C ALA A 66 -1.77 -5.05 7.57
N GLN A 67 -0.76 -5.50 8.30
CA GLN A 67 -0.23 -4.76 9.46
C GLN A 67 0.44 -3.47 9.02
N VAL A 68 1.21 -3.50 7.95
CA VAL A 68 1.83 -2.29 7.41
C VAL A 68 0.77 -1.30 6.98
N ALA A 69 -0.28 -1.78 6.31
CA ALA A 69 -1.38 -0.92 5.87
C ALA A 69 -2.04 -0.21 7.06
N GLU A 70 -2.32 -0.93 8.13
CA GLU A 70 -2.92 -0.35 9.32
C GLU A 70 -2.02 0.68 9.97
N PHE A 71 -0.73 0.38 10.04
CA PHE A 71 0.26 1.30 10.59
C PHE A 71 0.31 2.60 9.75
N ARG A 72 0.30 2.46 8.42
CA ARG A 72 0.32 3.63 7.53
C ARG A 72 -0.94 4.49 7.70
N ILE A 73 -2.09 3.86 7.84
CA ILE A 73 -3.34 4.59 8.05
C ILE A 73 -3.26 5.43 9.32
N ARG A 74 -2.73 4.86 10.40
CA ARG A 74 -2.54 5.59 11.66
C ARG A 74 -1.58 6.75 11.52
N LEU A 75 -0.46 6.53 10.82
CA LEU A 75 0.53 7.60 10.60
C LEU A 75 -0.03 8.74 9.79
N LEU A 76 -0.84 8.44 8.79
CA LEU A 76 -1.43 9.46 7.92
C LEU A 76 -2.60 10.18 8.58
N GLY A 77 -3.07 9.70 9.72
CA GLY A 77 -4.17 10.33 10.46
C GLY A 77 -5.51 10.19 9.78
N LEU A 78 -5.67 9.15 9.00
CA LEU A 78 -6.88 8.98 8.18
C LEU A 78 -7.82 7.92 8.73
#